data_9937fa327af28405e09049099822394b
#
_entry.id   9937fa327af28405e09049099822394b
#
_cell.length_a   1.000
_cell.length_b   1.000
_cell.length_c   1.000
_cell.angle_alpha   90.00
_cell.angle_beta   90.00
_cell.angle_gamma   90.00
#
_symmetry.space_group_name_H-M   'P 1'
#
loop_
_entity.id
_entity.type
_entity.pdbx_description
1 polymer ?
#
loop_
_entity_poly.entity_id
_entity_poly.type
_entity_poly.pdbx_seq_one_letter_code
_entity_poly.pdbx_strand_id
1 'polypeptide(L)'
;MRKLWKDKIIDDNPNINKDYLSLPMVTTGITQGIDIAANLFSDKGDALLLPNLFWQNYAQIYSIKLNNKIYTYQQFDTNNNFNLKNFEDVLSNIKEDKITLILNFPNNPTGYTPSTEELNKLTNIIDIFSKENPNKNIVIVCDDAYFGLFFENNHKNSTLSSIYKLENNSNCLIIKLDGITKEYYGWGLRIGFITYYTNNDVLREKLLEKTQGYLRSTTSSPCNLSQQISIHLLKDDNVKNEKENNDNIIKERYQLLKKSLEDFKLNEDVTILPFNSGYFFTIKMPSKINAHDFRLRFLNNYKYGVYSMDNEHIRIAFSCLDKELIPDLIKNFKICLKEF
;
A
#
# COMPACT_ATOMS: atom_id res chain seq x y z
N MET A 1 -13.91 0.75 19.96
CA MET A 1 -13.05 0.93 18.79
C MET A 1 -12.63 -0.41 18.16
N ARG A 2 -11.85 -1.25 18.86
CA ARG A 2 -11.28 -2.49 18.32
C ARG A 2 -12.33 -3.47 17.76
N LYS A 3 -13.45 -3.70 18.48
CA LYS A 3 -14.55 -4.55 17.99
C LYS A 3 -15.18 -4.01 16.72
N LEU A 4 -15.55 -2.71 16.70
CA LEU A 4 -16.11 -2.06 15.51
C LEU A 4 -15.18 -2.18 14.29
N TRP A 5 -13.87 -2.06 14.50
CA TRP A 5 -12.92 -2.23 13.41
C TRP A 5 -12.78 -3.68 12.96
N LYS A 6 -12.87 -4.66 13.89
CA LYS A 6 -12.93 -6.08 13.54
C LYS A 6 -14.15 -6.39 12.68
N ASP A 7 -15.32 -5.88 13.08
CA ASP A 7 -16.56 -6.08 12.34
C ASP A 7 -16.42 -5.51 10.90
N LYS A 8 -15.87 -4.30 10.76
CA LYS A 8 -15.56 -3.71 9.46
C LYS A 8 -14.61 -4.57 8.62
N ILE A 9 -13.52 -5.10 9.20
CA ILE A 9 -12.60 -5.99 8.46
C ILE A 9 -13.35 -7.23 7.94
N ILE A 10 -14.27 -7.78 8.71
CA ILE A 10 -15.07 -8.95 8.31
C ILE A 10 -16.01 -8.57 7.16
N ASP A 11 -16.68 -7.42 7.24
CA ASP A 11 -17.59 -6.93 6.19
C ASP A 11 -16.85 -6.67 4.87
N ASP A 12 -15.64 -6.10 4.95
CA ASP A 12 -14.78 -5.83 3.79
C ASP A 12 -14.17 -7.12 3.17
N ASN A 13 -14.19 -8.23 3.90
CA ASN A 13 -13.55 -9.48 3.49
C ASN A 13 -14.48 -10.69 3.72
N PRO A 14 -15.55 -10.85 2.95
CA PRO A 14 -16.61 -11.83 3.23
C PRO A 14 -16.14 -13.29 3.16
N ASN A 15 -15.00 -13.57 2.55
CA ASN A 15 -14.48 -14.93 2.35
C ASN A 15 -13.56 -15.43 3.47
N ILE A 16 -13.18 -14.57 4.41
CA ILE A 16 -12.27 -14.97 5.50
C ILE A 16 -13.02 -15.66 6.64
N ASN A 17 -12.34 -16.52 7.38
CA ASN A 17 -12.86 -17.03 8.63
C ASN A 17 -12.68 -15.98 9.75
N LYS A 18 -13.79 -15.43 10.24
CA LYS A 18 -13.79 -14.40 11.29
C LYS A 18 -13.11 -14.85 12.61
N ASP A 19 -13.10 -16.16 12.88
CA ASP A 19 -12.53 -16.71 14.12
C ASP A 19 -10.99 -16.74 14.06
N TYR A 20 -10.40 -16.72 12.85
CA TYR A 20 -8.94 -16.64 12.67
C TYR A 20 -8.41 -15.21 12.79
N LEU A 21 -9.29 -14.21 12.76
CA LEU A 21 -8.93 -12.81 12.87
C LEU A 21 -8.74 -12.41 14.34
N SER A 22 -7.56 -11.89 14.68
CA SER A 22 -7.31 -11.33 16.00
C SER A 22 -8.20 -10.11 16.26
N LEU A 23 -8.33 -9.70 17.52
CA LEU A 23 -8.87 -8.37 17.81
C LEU A 23 -7.83 -7.31 17.39
N PRO A 24 -8.18 -6.35 16.49
CA PRO A 24 -7.24 -5.34 16.03
C PRO A 24 -6.59 -4.56 17.18
N MET A 25 -5.29 -4.33 17.12
CA MET A 25 -4.58 -3.45 18.04
C MET A 25 -4.48 -2.06 17.45
N VAL A 26 -4.90 -1.05 18.21
CA VAL A 26 -4.83 0.36 17.76
C VAL A 26 -3.39 0.82 17.76
N THR A 27 -2.98 1.49 16.70
CA THR A 27 -1.64 2.06 16.52
C THR A 27 -1.73 3.55 16.20
N THR A 28 -0.62 4.27 16.35
CA THR A 28 -0.50 5.69 15.96
C THR A 28 -0.29 5.78 14.44
N GLY A 29 -1.36 5.48 13.69
CA GLY A 29 -1.35 5.34 12.23
C GLY A 29 -0.70 4.03 11.76
N ILE A 30 -0.86 3.71 10.48
CA ILE A 30 -0.32 2.50 9.84
C ILE A 30 1.21 2.45 9.94
N THR A 31 1.90 3.60 9.92
CA THR A 31 3.36 3.67 10.07
C THR A 31 3.85 2.96 11.33
N GLN A 32 3.15 3.13 12.47
CA GLN A 32 3.50 2.39 13.68
C GLN A 32 3.17 0.89 13.56
N GLY A 33 2.10 0.53 12.83
CA GLY A 33 1.80 -0.88 12.55
C GLY A 33 2.92 -1.56 11.76
N ILE A 34 3.49 -0.86 10.76
CA ILE A 34 4.64 -1.33 9.99
C ILE A 34 5.88 -1.46 10.89
N ASP A 35 6.12 -0.47 11.75
CA ASP A 35 7.24 -0.50 12.70
C ASP A 35 7.12 -1.66 13.71
N ILE A 36 5.91 -1.95 14.19
CA ILE A 36 5.62 -3.12 15.02
C ILE A 36 5.90 -4.41 14.26
N ALA A 37 5.40 -4.54 13.04
CA ALA A 37 5.61 -5.72 12.21
C ALA A 37 7.12 -5.96 11.98
N ALA A 38 7.86 -4.90 11.67
CA ALA A 38 9.30 -4.96 11.48
C ALA A 38 10.05 -5.41 12.75
N ASN A 39 9.79 -4.77 13.90
CA ASN A 39 10.53 -5.05 15.12
C ASN A 39 10.15 -6.38 15.80
N LEU A 40 8.94 -6.90 15.58
CA LEU A 40 8.51 -8.18 16.16
C LEU A 40 8.89 -9.39 15.30
N PHE A 41 9.04 -9.20 13.99
CA PHE A 41 9.16 -10.34 13.07
C PHE A 41 10.40 -10.29 12.16
N SER A 42 11.23 -9.25 12.23
CA SER A 42 12.48 -9.18 11.48
C SER A 42 13.69 -8.99 12.39
N ASP A 43 14.76 -9.67 12.05
CA ASP A 43 16.08 -9.50 12.64
C ASP A 43 17.05 -8.88 11.62
N LYS A 44 18.21 -8.42 12.09
CA LYS A 44 19.26 -7.87 11.23
C LYS A 44 19.63 -8.87 10.13
N GLY A 45 19.58 -8.43 8.89
CA GLY A 45 19.96 -9.23 7.73
C GLY A 45 18.83 -10.03 7.10
N ASP A 46 17.64 -10.09 7.70
CA ASP A 46 16.46 -10.71 7.10
C ASP A 46 16.05 -9.98 5.82
N ALA A 47 15.29 -10.68 4.96
CA ALA A 47 14.86 -10.16 3.68
C ALA A 47 13.54 -9.38 3.78
N LEU A 48 13.48 -8.25 3.06
CA LEU A 48 12.27 -7.51 2.75
C LEU A 48 12.06 -7.52 1.24
N LEU A 49 10.95 -8.09 0.75
CA LEU A 49 10.59 -8.10 -0.66
C LEU A 49 9.50 -7.04 -0.94
N LEU A 50 9.81 -6.15 -1.89
CA LEU A 50 8.98 -5.02 -2.31
C LEU A 50 8.92 -4.94 -3.86
N PRO A 51 7.92 -4.26 -4.45
CA PRO A 51 8.04 -3.81 -5.83
C PRO A 51 9.18 -2.78 -5.95
N ASN A 52 9.71 -2.56 -7.15
CA ASN A 52 10.74 -1.54 -7.38
C ASN A 52 10.28 -0.11 -7.07
N LEU A 53 8.97 0.15 -7.18
CA LEU A 53 8.33 1.40 -6.79
C LEU A 53 7.49 1.19 -5.53
N PHE A 54 7.97 1.71 -4.42
CA PHE A 54 7.36 1.53 -3.10
C PHE A 54 7.44 2.80 -2.25
N TRP A 55 6.67 2.85 -1.19
CA TRP A 55 6.73 3.94 -0.22
C TRP A 55 8.03 3.88 0.59
N GLN A 56 8.85 4.92 0.47
CA GLN A 56 10.22 4.96 1.00
C GLN A 56 10.34 4.69 2.52
N ASN A 57 9.27 4.90 3.29
CA ASN A 57 9.30 4.58 4.72
C ASN A 57 9.50 3.09 5.01
N TYR A 58 9.18 2.19 4.08
CA TYR A 58 9.51 0.77 4.27
C TYR A 58 11.02 0.58 4.36
N ALA A 59 11.78 1.21 3.47
CA ALA A 59 13.24 1.18 3.51
C ALA A 59 13.79 1.82 4.78
N GLN A 60 13.21 2.94 5.23
CA GLN A 60 13.62 3.60 6.47
C GLN A 60 13.42 2.70 7.69
N ILE A 61 12.30 1.98 7.78
CA ILE A 61 11.97 1.13 8.92
C ILE A 61 12.78 -0.17 8.87
N TYR A 62 12.76 -0.88 7.75
CA TYR A 62 13.38 -2.21 7.65
C TYR A 62 14.89 -2.14 7.37
N SER A 63 15.34 -1.32 6.42
CA SER A 63 16.74 -1.32 6.02
C SER A 63 17.58 -0.38 6.88
N ILE A 64 17.19 0.90 7.02
CA ILE A 64 18.01 1.87 7.75
C ILE A 64 17.97 1.59 9.26
N LYS A 65 16.78 1.34 9.83
CA LYS A 65 16.63 1.14 11.27
C LYS A 65 17.04 -0.28 11.71
N LEU A 66 16.65 -1.33 10.98
CA LEU A 66 16.86 -2.73 11.37
C LEU A 66 17.95 -3.45 10.57
N ASN A 67 18.51 -2.80 9.54
CA ASN A 67 19.54 -3.36 8.68
C ASN A 67 19.11 -4.64 7.94
N ASN A 68 17.82 -4.70 7.53
CA ASN A 68 17.33 -5.74 6.64
C ASN A 68 17.79 -5.53 5.20
N LYS A 69 17.86 -6.62 4.44
CA LYS A 69 18.18 -6.59 3.02
C LYS A 69 16.92 -6.37 2.20
N ILE A 70 16.91 -5.36 1.32
CA ILE A 70 15.79 -5.10 0.42
C ILE A 70 16.02 -5.83 -0.89
N TYR A 71 15.06 -6.64 -1.28
CA TYR A 71 14.92 -7.25 -2.60
C TYR A 71 13.76 -6.57 -3.31
N THR A 72 13.95 -6.22 -4.58
CA THR A 72 12.90 -5.57 -5.36
C THR A 72 12.59 -6.36 -6.63
N TYR A 73 11.32 -6.47 -6.96
CA TYR A 73 10.86 -6.97 -8.25
C TYR A 73 10.31 -5.82 -9.10
N GLN A 74 10.43 -5.93 -10.42
CA GLN A 74 9.81 -4.98 -11.34
C GLN A 74 8.30 -5.16 -11.29
N GLN A 75 7.57 -4.15 -10.80
CA GLN A 75 6.11 -4.22 -10.62
C GLN A 75 5.38 -4.44 -11.94
N PHE A 76 5.88 -3.86 -13.02
CA PHE A 76 5.31 -4.00 -14.34
C PHE A 76 6.35 -4.55 -15.32
N ASP A 77 5.88 -5.35 -16.29
CA ASP A 77 6.68 -5.82 -17.42
C ASP A 77 6.80 -4.73 -18.52
N THR A 78 7.48 -5.05 -19.59
CA THR A 78 7.65 -4.15 -20.74
C THR A 78 6.34 -3.82 -21.47
N ASN A 79 5.30 -4.60 -21.26
CA ASN A 79 3.95 -4.40 -21.80
C ASN A 79 3.01 -3.71 -20.81
N ASN A 80 3.55 -3.23 -19.68
CA ASN A 80 2.80 -2.65 -18.57
C ASN A 80 1.80 -3.61 -17.87
N ASN A 81 2.00 -4.93 -17.97
CA ASN A 81 1.25 -5.89 -17.16
C ASN A 81 1.91 -6.07 -15.78
N PHE A 82 1.10 -6.46 -14.77
CA PHE A 82 1.63 -6.80 -13.45
C PHE A 82 2.60 -7.98 -13.55
N ASN A 83 3.85 -7.78 -13.14
CA ASN A 83 4.96 -8.69 -13.44
C ASN A 83 5.12 -9.82 -12.43
N LEU A 84 4.17 -10.74 -12.43
CA LEU A 84 4.18 -11.93 -11.57
C LEU A 84 5.42 -12.82 -11.79
N LYS A 85 5.94 -12.87 -13.03
CA LYS A 85 7.13 -13.67 -13.32
C LYS A 85 8.36 -13.14 -12.60
N ASN A 86 8.59 -11.83 -12.65
CA ASN A 86 9.72 -11.24 -11.93
C ASN A 86 9.54 -11.30 -10.40
N PHE A 87 8.31 -11.20 -9.90
CA PHE A 87 8.02 -11.45 -8.49
C PHE A 87 8.44 -12.86 -8.07
N GLU A 88 8.05 -13.90 -8.83
CA GLU A 88 8.41 -15.28 -8.59
C GLU A 88 9.93 -15.51 -8.65
N ASP A 89 10.59 -14.96 -9.68
CA ASP A 89 12.03 -15.10 -9.88
C ASP A 89 12.81 -14.46 -8.70
N VAL A 90 12.42 -13.26 -8.26
CA VAL A 90 13.09 -12.61 -7.13
C VAL A 90 12.84 -13.36 -5.83
N LEU A 91 11.59 -13.75 -5.55
CA LEU A 91 11.23 -14.50 -4.34
C LEU A 91 12.02 -15.81 -4.24
N SER A 92 12.12 -16.56 -5.33
CA SER A 92 12.85 -17.83 -5.38
C SER A 92 14.36 -17.70 -5.18
N ASN A 93 14.91 -16.53 -5.47
CA ASN A 93 16.35 -16.24 -5.31
C ASN A 93 16.74 -15.70 -3.93
N ILE A 94 15.80 -15.38 -3.04
CA ILE A 94 16.08 -14.92 -1.67
C ILE A 94 16.70 -16.07 -0.88
N LYS A 95 17.87 -15.80 -0.27
CA LYS A 95 18.64 -16.80 0.49
C LYS A 95 18.32 -16.81 1.98
N GLU A 96 17.83 -15.70 2.49
CA GLU A 96 17.51 -15.52 3.91
C GLU A 96 16.39 -16.47 4.35
N ASP A 97 16.47 -16.94 5.60
CA ASP A 97 15.50 -17.87 6.18
C ASP A 97 14.22 -17.17 6.62
N LYS A 98 14.24 -15.84 6.79
CA LYS A 98 13.09 -15.03 7.14
C LYS A 98 12.86 -13.95 6.08
N ILE A 99 11.65 -13.92 5.55
CA ILE A 99 11.26 -13.04 4.44
C ILE A 99 10.00 -12.28 4.84
N THR A 100 10.04 -10.95 4.80
CA THR A 100 8.85 -10.12 4.88
C THR A 100 8.42 -9.70 3.48
N LEU A 101 7.16 -9.94 3.13
CA LEU A 101 6.51 -9.44 1.92
C LEU A 101 5.56 -8.32 2.31
N ILE A 102 5.67 -7.13 1.70
CA ILE A 102 4.68 -6.06 1.89
C ILE A 102 3.86 -5.91 0.61
N LEU A 103 2.58 -6.20 0.71
CA LEU A 103 1.58 -6.07 -0.35
C LEU A 103 0.76 -4.81 -0.08
N ASN A 104 1.11 -3.71 -0.74
CA ASN A 104 0.45 -2.42 -0.61
C ASN A 104 -0.42 -2.16 -1.84
N PHE A 105 -1.73 -2.35 -1.70
CA PHE A 105 -2.72 -2.13 -2.76
C PHE A 105 -4.00 -1.48 -2.20
N PRO A 106 -4.43 -0.34 -2.75
CA PRO A 106 -3.80 0.48 -3.80
C PRO A 106 -2.37 0.89 -3.49
N ASN A 107 -1.47 0.76 -4.47
CA ASN A 107 -0.05 0.98 -4.28
C ASN A 107 0.31 2.48 -4.22
N ASN A 108 1.18 2.83 -3.30
CA ASN A 108 1.91 4.09 -3.31
C ASN A 108 3.35 3.79 -3.75
N PRO A 109 3.81 4.25 -4.92
CA PRO A 109 3.41 5.48 -5.61
C PRO A 109 2.56 5.30 -6.88
N THR A 110 2.36 4.10 -7.38
CA THR A 110 1.82 3.90 -8.73
C THR A 110 0.31 4.15 -8.85
N GLY A 111 -0.45 3.98 -7.76
CA GLY A 111 -1.92 4.02 -7.82
C GLY A 111 -2.53 2.77 -8.47
N TYR A 112 -1.81 1.64 -8.41
CA TYR A 112 -2.24 0.38 -9.00
C TYR A 112 -2.79 -0.58 -7.95
N THR A 113 -3.88 -1.24 -8.29
CA THR A 113 -4.40 -2.41 -7.58
C THR A 113 -4.54 -3.55 -8.58
N PRO A 114 -3.96 -4.74 -8.31
CA PRO A 114 -4.09 -5.89 -9.18
C PRO A 114 -5.55 -6.34 -9.33
N SER A 115 -5.86 -7.02 -10.42
CA SER A 115 -7.12 -7.74 -10.59
C SER A 115 -7.20 -8.92 -9.62
N THR A 116 -8.42 -9.45 -9.41
CA THR A 116 -8.62 -10.66 -8.60
C THR A 116 -7.83 -11.85 -9.14
N GLU A 117 -7.72 -11.95 -10.48
CA GLU A 117 -6.94 -13.02 -11.11
C GLU A 117 -5.45 -12.89 -10.82
N GLU A 118 -4.88 -11.68 -10.93
CA GLU A 118 -3.48 -11.41 -10.62
C GLU A 118 -3.17 -11.67 -9.15
N LEU A 119 -4.04 -11.25 -8.21
CA LEU A 119 -3.88 -11.56 -6.78
C LEU A 119 -3.96 -13.05 -6.48
N ASN A 120 -4.83 -13.79 -7.16
CA ASN A 120 -4.91 -15.23 -7.01
C ASN A 120 -3.63 -15.93 -7.52
N LYS A 121 -3.08 -15.47 -8.64
CA LYS A 121 -1.80 -15.98 -9.17
C LYS A 121 -0.65 -15.65 -8.22
N LEU A 122 -0.58 -14.41 -7.70
CA LEU A 122 0.42 -14.00 -6.70
C LEU A 122 0.33 -14.86 -5.44
N THR A 123 -0.89 -15.10 -4.95
CA THR A 123 -1.13 -15.97 -3.79
C THR A 123 -0.64 -17.40 -4.05
N ASN A 124 -0.90 -17.94 -5.24
CA ASN A 124 -0.45 -19.27 -5.60
C ASN A 124 1.08 -19.38 -5.69
N ILE A 125 1.78 -18.36 -6.18
CA ILE A 125 3.25 -18.30 -6.18
C ILE A 125 3.78 -18.37 -4.74
N ILE A 126 3.21 -17.59 -3.82
CA ILE A 126 3.60 -17.59 -2.41
C ILE A 126 3.30 -18.95 -1.76
N ASP A 127 2.16 -19.55 -2.08
CA ASP A 127 1.74 -20.86 -1.56
C ASP A 127 2.72 -21.98 -1.97
N ILE A 128 3.05 -22.05 -3.26
CA ILE A 128 4.02 -23.02 -3.80
C ILE A 128 5.39 -22.77 -3.14
N PHE A 129 5.87 -21.53 -3.14
CA PHE A 129 7.17 -21.19 -2.55
C PHE A 129 7.26 -21.60 -1.07
N SER A 130 6.23 -21.32 -0.28
CA SER A 130 6.21 -21.65 1.15
C SER A 130 6.25 -23.16 1.40
N LYS A 131 5.55 -23.96 0.58
CA LYS A 131 5.53 -25.42 0.67
C LYS A 131 6.85 -26.05 0.24
N GLU A 132 7.49 -25.51 -0.78
CA GLU A 132 8.80 -25.97 -1.26
C GLU A 132 9.95 -25.55 -0.32
N ASN A 133 9.73 -24.52 0.52
CA ASN A 133 10.73 -24.00 1.45
C ASN A 133 10.22 -23.99 2.92
N PRO A 134 9.92 -25.17 3.50
CA PRO A 134 9.30 -25.27 4.84
C PRO A 134 10.17 -24.70 5.97
N ASN A 135 11.47 -24.55 5.74
CA ASN A 135 12.41 -23.97 6.71
C ASN A 135 12.49 -22.43 6.66
N LYS A 136 11.87 -21.80 5.65
CA LYS A 136 11.81 -20.34 5.56
C LYS A 136 10.54 -19.82 6.25
N ASN A 137 10.67 -18.76 7.03
CA ASN A 137 9.54 -18.07 7.65
C ASN A 137 9.11 -16.87 6.80
N ILE A 138 7.85 -16.81 6.45
CA ILE A 138 7.28 -15.80 5.54
C ILE A 138 6.27 -14.96 6.30
N VAL A 139 6.56 -13.66 6.45
CA VAL A 139 5.64 -12.69 7.02
C VAL A 139 5.02 -11.88 5.89
N ILE A 140 3.70 -11.95 5.75
CA ILE A 140 2.96 -11.29 4.68
C ILE A 140 2.18 -10.13 5.28
N VAL A 141 2.56 -8.92 4.92
CA VAL A 141 1.95 -7.67 5.42
C VAL A 141 1.05 -7.10 4.33
N CYS A 142 -0.27 -7.13 4.55
CA CYS A 142 -1.26 -6.41 3.75
C CYS A 142 -1.30 -4.96 4.25
N ASP A 143 -0.74 -4.03 3.49
CA ASP A 143 -0.84 -2.61 3.78
C ASP A 143 -1.99 -1.99 2.98
N ASP A 144 -3.13 -1.86 3.64
CA ASP A 144 -4.36 -1.33 3.08
C ASP A 144 -4.52 0.19 3.34
N ALA A 145 -3.42 0.94 3.32
CA ALA A 145 -3.45 2.38 3.60
C ALA A 145 -4.42 3.17 2.71
N TYR A 146 -4.66 2.72 1.48
CA TYR A 146 -5.54 3.37 0.50
C TYR A 146 -6.79 2.54 0.17
N PHE A 147 -7.15 1.61 1.05
CA PHE A 147 -8.35 0.78 0.89
C PHE A 147 -9.61 1.64 0.63
N GLY A 148 -10.49 1.14 -0.23
CA GLY A 148 -11.74 1.80 -0.61
C GLY A 148 -11.63 2.75 -1.80
N LEU A 149 -10.43 3.16 -2.21
CA LEU A 149 -10.20 4.09 -3.32
C LEU A 149 -9.98 3.35 -4.65
N PHE A 150 -11.02 2.65 -5.11
CA PHE A 150 -11.01 1.83 -6.34
C PHE A 150 -11.88 2.49 -7.41
N PHE A 151 -11.31 2.78 -8.59
CA PHE A 151 -11.98 3.55 -9.64
C PHE A 151 -12.34 2.73 -10.88
N GLU A 152 -11.72 1.57 -11.08
CA GLU A 152 -11.93 0.66 -12.22
C GLU A 152 -12.36 -0.74 -11.74
N ASN A 153 -12.48 -1.69 -12.69
CA ASN A 153 -12.82 -3.08 -12.41
C ASN A 153 -11.57 -3.89 -11.97
N ASN A 154 -11.03 -3.53 -10.83
CA ASN A 154 -9.94 -4.20 -10.14
C ASN A 154 -10.47 -4.95 -8.92
N HIS A 155 -9.57 -5.59 -8.16
CA HIS A 155 -9.93 -6.19 -6.89
C HIS A 155 -10.38 -5.10 -5.90
N LYS A 156 -11.62 -5.20 -5.39
CA LYS A 156 -12.22 -4.17 -4.52
C LYS A 156 -12.23 -4.51 -3.04
N ASN A 157 -11.77 -5.72 -2.70
CA ASN A 157 -11.61 -6.14 -1.32
C ASN A 157 -10.16 -5.90 -0.86
N SER A 158 -9.91 -6.06 0.43
CA SER A 158 -8.54 -6.10 0.95
C SER A 158 -7.75 -7.26 0.33
N THR A 159 -6.44 -7.09 0.18
CA THR A 159 -5.53 -8.16 -0.24
C THR A 159 -5.67 -9.41 0.63
N LEU A 160 -6.04 -9.24 1.92
CA LEU A 160 -6.34 -10.34 2.83
C LEU A 160 -7.35 -11.33 2.26
N SER A 161 -8.38 -10.85 1.52
CA SER A 161 -9.42 -11.70 0.91
C SER A 161 -8.90 -12.67 -0.16
N SER A 162 -7.71 -12.47 -0.65
CA SER A 162 -7.04 -13.37 -1.61
C SER A 162 -6.01 -14.26 -0.92
N ILE A 163 -5.21 -13.69 0.00
CA ILE A 163 -4.09 -14.41 0.62
C ILE A 163 -4.46 -15.20 1.89
N TYR A 164 -5.69 -15.09 2.38
CA TYR A 164 -6.13 -15.72 3.64
C TYR A 164 -5.85 -17.24 3.70
N LYS A 165 -5.83 -17.92 2.56
CA LYS A 165 -5.58 -19.36 2.47
C LYS A 165 -4.15 -19.77 2.87
N LEU A 166 -3.22 -18.81 2.85
CA LEU A 166 -1.82 -19.03 3.25
C LEU A 166 -1.65 -19.29 4.76
N GLU A 167 -2.70 -19.05 5.57
CA GLU A 167 -2.68 -19.40 7.00
C GLU A 167 -2.57 -20.91 7.26
N ASN A 168 -2.88 -21.75 6.24
CA ASN A 168 -2.70 -23.19 6.33
C ASN A 168 -1.22 -23.61 6.25
N ASN A 169 -0.34 -22.74 5.78
CA ASN A 169 1.09 -23.00 5.71
C ASN A 169 1.74 -22.56 7.04
N SER A 170 2.25 -23.52 7.80
CA SER A 170 2.75 -23.31 9.16
C SER A 170 3.92 -22.32 9.27
N ASN A 171 4.58 -22.04 8.15
CA ASN A 171 5.68 -21.08 8.01
C ASN A 171 5.24 -19.70 7.48
N CYS A 172 3.93 -19.46 7.32
CA CYS A 172 3.37 -18.19 6.91
C CYS A 172 2.67 -17.46 8.07
N LEU A 173 2.92 -16.16 8.23
CA LEU A 173 2.18 -15.28 9.11
C LEU A 173 1.57 -14.15 8.32
N ILE A 174 0.24 -13.95 8.45
CA ILE A 174 -0.47 -12.87 7.76
C ILE A 174 -0.76 -11.74 8.75
N ILE A 175 -0.36 -10.53 8.38
CA ILE A 175 -0.57 -9.28 9.11
C ILE A 175 -1.36 -8.33 8.22
N LYS A 176 -2.48 -7.81 8.72
CA LYS A 176 -3.25 -6.74 8.08
C LYS A 176 -2.98 -5.43 8.78
N LEU A 177 -2.63 -4.41 7.99
CA LEU A 177 -2.47 -3.02 8.43
C LEU A 177 -3.49 -2.15 7.70
N ASP A 178 -4.30 -1.43 8.45
CA ASP A 178 -5.30 -0.52 7.90
C ASP A 178 -5.54 0.65 8.86
N GLY A 179 -6.41 1.59 8.48
CA GLY A 179 -6.67 2.72 9.35
C GLY A 179 -7.48 3.84 8.73
N ILE A 180 -7.83 4.78 9.59
CA ILE A 180 -8.76 5.89 9.30
C ILE A 180 -8.11 6.96 8.40
N THR A 181 -6.78 7.00 8.35
CA THR A 181 -6.02 8.12 7.78
C THR A 181 -6.46 8.53 6.36
N LYS A 182 -6.64 7.59 5.43
CA LYS A 182 -7.02 7.87 4.05
C LYS A 182 -8.48 7.44 3.79
N GLU A 183 -8.87 6.29 4.28
CA GLU A 183 -10.20 5.73 4.06
C GLU A 183 -11.33 6.62 4.59
N TYR A 184 -11.09 7.30 5.71
CA TYR A 184 -12.06 8.24 6.32
C TYR A 184 -11.54 9.68 6.35
N TYR A 185 -10.52 10.01 5.56
CA TYR A 185 -9.94 11.35 5.47
C TYR A 185 -9.47 11.93 6.82
N GLY A 186 -9.18 11.05 7.80
CA GLY A 186 -8.82 11.42 9.17
C GLY A 186 -7.31 11.54 9.40
N TRP A 187 -6.58 12.29 8.55
CA TRP A 187 -5.11 12.37 8.58
C TRP A 187 -4.55 12.79 9.95
N GLY A 188 -5.18 13.76 10.60
CA GLY A 188 -4.75 14.30 11.89
C GLY A 188 -5.01 13.39 13.07
N LEU A 189 -5.94 12.43 12.95
CA LEU A 189 -6.32 11.54 14.06
C LEU A 189 -5.24 10.53 14.41
N ARG A 190 -4.37 10.19 13.46
CA ARG A 190 -3.27 9.23 13.67
C ARG A 190 -3.74 7.89 14.23
N ILE A 191 -4.81 7.33 13.66
CA ILE A 191 -5.36 6.02 14.04
C ILE A 191 -5.11 5.03 12.90
N GLY A 192 -4.44 3.94 13.26
CA GLY A 192 -4.27 2.74 12.44
C GLY A 192 -4.51 1.49 13.28
N PHE A 193 -4.45 0.35 12.64
CA PHE A 193 -4.66 -0.95 13.26
C PHE A 193 -3.65 -1.96 12.73
N ILE A 194 -3.19 -2.84 13.60
CA ILE A 194 -2.51 -4.08 13.26
C ILE A 194 -3.38 -5.25 13.68
N THR A 195 -3.60 -6.17 12.76
CA THR A 195 -4.47 -7.34 12.94
C THR A 195 -3.76 -8.56 12.40
N TYR A 196 -3.81 -9.66 13.14
CA TYR A 196 -3.21 -10.94 12.76
C TYR A 196 -4.29 -11.88 12.25
N TYR A 197 -3.97 -12.65 11.22
CA TYR A 197 -4.85 -13.66 10.68
C TYR A 197 -4.15 -15.02 10.72
N THR A 198 -4.64 -15.93 11.58
CA THR A 198 -4.09 -17.26 11.77
C THR A 198 -5.14 -18.19 12.40
N ASN A 199 -5.14 -19.46 12.01
CA ASN A 199 -5.99 -20.50 12.59
C ASN A 199 -5.48 -21.03 13.95
N ASN A 200 -4.30 -20.60 14.39
CA ASN A 200 -3.70 -21.00 15.66
C ASN A 200 -4.05 -19.98 16.78
N ASP A 201 -4.97 -20.36 17.66
CA ASP A 201 -5.47 -19.52 18.75
C ASP A 201 -4.36 -19.13 19.73
N VAL A 202 -3.49 -20.06 20.10
CA VAL A 202 -2.37 -19.80 21.02
C VAL A 202 -1.40 -18.81 20.42
N LEU A 203 -1.04 -18.99 19.14
CA LEU A 203 -0.19 -18.05 18.43
C LEU A 203 -0.84 -16.66 18.38
N ARG A 204 -2.15 -16.60 18.06
CA ARG A 204 -2.89 -15.34 17.94
C ARG A 204 -2.89 -14.56 19.25
N GLU A 205 -3.07 -15.22 20.39
CA GLU A 205 -2.99 -14.59 21.73
C GLU A 205 -1.57 -14.09 22.01
N LYS A 206 -0.54 -14.89 21.74
CA LYS A 206 0.86 -14.48 21.95
C LYS A 206 1.28 -13.30 21.07
N LEU A 207 0.78 -13.23 19.84
CA LEU A 207 1.00 -12.08 18.94
C LEU A 207 0.39 -10.81 19.52
N LEU A 208 -0.83 -10.89 20.10
CA LEU A 208 -1.46 -9.75 20.77
C LEU A 208 -0.69 -9.31 22.01
N GLU A 209 -0.24 -10.24 22.86
CA GLU A 209 0.57 -9.95 24.04
C GLU A 209 1.88 -9.23 23.67
N LYS A 210 2.60 -9.74 22.68
CA LYS A 210 3.85 -9.12 22.18
C LYS A 210 3.60 -7.71 21.62
N THR A 211 2.55 -7.56 20.81
CA THR A 211 2.17 -6.25 20.25
C THR A 211 1.81 -5.26 21.35
N GLN A 212 1.08 -5.71 22.38
CA GLN A 212 0.76 -4.87 23.55
C GLN A 212 2.02 -4.46 24.30
N GLY A 213 2.95 -5.38 24.50
CA GLY A 213 4.25 -5.09 25.12
C GLY A 213 5.03 -4.05 24.34
N TYR A 214 5.09 -4.18 23.00
CA TYR A 214 5.75 -3.22 22.13
C TYR A 214 5.09 -1.83 22.19
N LEU A 215 3.77 -1.76 22.11
CA LEU A 215 3.03 -0.50 22.25
C LEU A 215 3.31 0.15 23.59
N ARG A 216 3.31 -0.64 24.68
CA ARG A 216 3.57 -0.15 26.03
C ARG A 216 4.96 0.46 26.17
N SER A 217 5.96 -0.12 25.53
CA SER A 217 7.36 0.35 25.59
C SER A 217 7.67 1.52 24.66
N THR A 218 6.83 1.81 23.65
CA THR A 218 7.09 2.87 22.66
C THR A 218 6.19 4.09 22.84
N THR A 219 4.87 3.91 22.74
CA THR A 219 3.88 5.00 22.79
C THR A 219 3.01 4.96 24.02
N SER A 220 3.19 3.96 24.88
CA SER A 220 2.36 3.66 26.07
C SER A 220 0.92 3.31 25.70
N SER A 221 0.19 4.19 25.05
CA SER A 221 -1.18 3.97 24.53
C SER A 221 -1.46 4.92 23.37
N PRO A 222 -2.17 4.50 22.35
CA PRO A 222 -2.69 5.39 21.31
C PRO A 222 -3.67 6.41 21.90
N CYS A 223 -3.76 7.60 21.29
CA CYS A 223 -4.58 8.70 21.78
C CYS A 223 -6.05 8.32 21.93
N ASN A 224 -6.60 8.44 23.14
CA ASN A 224 -7.99 8.07 23.41
C ASN A 224 -8.99 9.02 22.73
N LEU A 225 -8.70 10.34 22.69
CA LEU A 225 -9.56 11.30 22.01
C LEU A 225 -9.74 10.94 20.54
N SER A 226 -8.66 10.64 19.85
CA SER A 226 -8.71 10.19 18.45
C SER A 226 -9.53 8.92 18.27
N GLN A 227 -9.45 7.97 19.22
CA GLN A 227 -10.26 6.75 19.19
C GLN A 227 -11.74 7.04 19.39
N GLN A 228 -12.13 7.97 20.29
CA GLN A 228 -13.53 8.36 20.50
C GLN A 228 -14.11 9.05 19.27
N ILE A 229 -13.35 9.98 18.65
CA ILE A 229 -13.75 10.60 17.38
C ILE A 229 -13.94 9.52 16.31
N SER A 230 -13.01 8.57 16.20
CA SER A 230 -13.09 7.48 15.22
C SER A 230 -14.29 6.56 15.44
N ILE A 231 -14.68 6.30 16.70
CA ILE A 231 -15.90 5.54 17.01
C ILE A 231 -17.13 6.28 16.50
N HIS A 232 -17.18 7.59 16.67
CA HIS A 232 -18.26 8.41 16.16
C HIS A 232 -18.32 8.36 14.64
N LEU A 233 -17.19 8.57 13.97
CA LEU A 233 -17.08 8.49 12.50
C LEU A 233 -17.61 7.16 11.94
N LEU A 234 -17.34 6.04 12.62
CA LEU A 234 -17.78 4.72 12.17
C LEU A 234 -19.26 4.43 12.41
N LYS A 235 -19.92 5.17 13.29
CA LYS A 235 -21.31 4.92 13.69
C LYS A 235 -22.30 5.92 13.11
N ASP A 236 -21.83 7.06 12.65
CA ASP A 236 -22.69 8.14 12.17
C ASP A 236 -22.97 7.97 10.67
N ASP A 237 -24.24 7.82 10.32
CA ASP A 237 -24.65 7.64 8.93
C ASP A 237 -24.43 8.92 8.09
N ASN A 238 -24.41 10.11 8.70
CA ASN A 238 -24.04 11.33 7.99
C ASN A 238 -22.60 11.29 7.52
N VAL A 239 -21.69 10.74 8.34
CA VAL A 239 -20.29 10.58 7.98
C VAL A 239 -20.11 9.61 6.82
N LYS A 240 -20.94 8.57 6.73
CA LYS A 240 -20.92 7.68 5.56
C LYS A 240 -21.27 8.43 4.26
N ASN A 241 -22.29 9.28 4.30
CA ASN A 241 -22.66 10.11 3.16
C ASN A 241 -21.57 11.12 2.80
N GLU A 242 -20.94 11.76 3.79
CA GLU A 242 -19.80 12.67 3.57
C GLU A 242 -18.61 11.93 2.96
N LYS A 243 -18.31 10.72 3.45
CA LYS A 243 -17.27 9.87 2.89
C LYS A 243 -17.54 9.54 1.43
N GLU A 244 -18.76 9.12 1.10
CA GLU A 244 -19.16 8.81 -0.27
C GLU A 244 -19.04 10.04 -1.19
N ASN A 245 -19.44 11.22 -0.72
CA ASN A 245 -19.24 12.47 -1.46
C ASN A 245 -17.76 12.76 -1.71
N ASN A 246 -16.89 12.59 -0.71
CA ASN A 246 -15.46 12.76 -0.87
C ASN A 246 -14.85 11.73 -1.83
N ASP A 247 -15.26 10.47 -1.74
CA ASP A 247 -14.83 9.41 -2.65
C ASP A 247 -15.24 9.74 -4.11
N ASN A 248 -16.45 10.30 -4.31
CA ASN A 248 -16.92 10.75 -5.61
C ASN A 248 -16.09 11.92 -6.16
N ILE A 249 -15.70 12.89 -5.33
CA ILE A 249 -14.81 13.99 -5.74
C ILE A 249 -13.46 13.41 -6.26
N ILE A 250 -12.88 12.46 -5.54
CA ILE A 250 -11.61 11.84 -5.97
C ILE A 250 -11.82 11.04 -7.27
N LYS A 251 -12.95 10.35 -7.40
CA LYS A 251 -13.30 9.61 -8.61
C LYS A 251 -13.47 10.52 -9.82
N GLU A 252 -14.13 11.68 -9.66
CA GLU A 252 -14.23 12.68 -10.72
C GLU A 252 -12.86 13.20 -11.18
N ARG A 253 -11.97 13.49 -10.22
CA ARG A 253 -10.58 13.88 -10.52
C ARG A 253 -9.86 12.79 -11.28
N TYR A 254 -10.00 11.52 -10.88
CA TYR A 254 -9.44 10.38 -11.58
C TYR A 254 -9.96 10.28 -13.03
N GLN A 255 -11.28 10.40 -13.25
CA GLN A 255 -11.88 10.32 -14.58
C GLN A 255 -11.41 11.44 -15.49
N LEU A 256 -11.31 12.67 -14.96
CA LEU A 256 -10.81 13.81 -15.71
C LEU A 256 -9.32 13.67 -16.05
N LEU A 257 -8.52 13.12 -15.11
CA LEU A 257 -7.11 12.79 -15.36
C LEU A 257 -6.98 11.77 -16.49
N LYS A 258 -7.71 10.66 -16.46
CA LYS A 258 -7.69 9.64 -17.52
C LYS A 258 -8.01 10.26 -18.88
N LYS A 259 -9.07 11.06 -18.95
CA LYS A 259 -9.46 11.78 -20.17
C LYS A 259 -8.34 12.74 -20.65
N SER A 260 -7.72 13.48 -19.74
CA SER A 260 -6.62 14.41 -20.08
C SER A 260 -5.36 13.69 -20.57
N LEU A 261 -5.19 12.43 -20.18
CA LEU A 261 -4.08 11.58 -20.59
C LEU A 261 -4.34 10.87 -21.94
N GLU A 262 -5.58 10.72 -22.40
CA GLU A 262 -5.90 10.15 -23.74
C GLU A 262 -5.29 10.97 -24.87
N ASP A 263 -5.31 12.30 -24.74
CA ASP A 263 -4.70 13.23 -25.69
C ASP A 263 -3.19 13.42 -25.47
N PHE A 264 -2.67 12.77 -24.43
CA PHE A 264 -1.27 12.86 -24.04
C PHE A 264 -0.41 11.89 -24.88
N LYS A 265 -0.43 12.10 -26.21
CA LYS A 265 0.54 11.45 -27.10
C LYS A 265 1.93 11.99 -26.79
N LEU A 266 2.65 11.24 -25.99
CA LEU A 266 4.03 11.50 -25.64
C LEU A 266 4.96 11.01 -26.74
N ASN A 267 6.16 11.61 -26.82
CA ASN A 267 7.28 11.00 -27.52
C ASN A 267 7.50 9.59 -26.97
N GLU A 268 8.02 8.69 -27.78
CA GLU A 268 8.15 7.24 -27.53
C GLU A 268 8.83 6.85 -26.22
N ASP A 269 9.48 7.80 -25.52
CA ASP A 269 10.31 7.56 -24.36
C ASP A 269 9.63 7.87 -22.99
N VAL A 270 8.41 8.39 -22.95
CA VAL A 270 7.68 8.66 -21.68
C VAL A 270 6.59 7.63 -21.47
N THR A 271 6.60 6.97 -20.32
CA THR A 271 5.61 5.94 -20.02
C THR A 271 4.78 6.35 -18.80
N ILE A 272 3.46 6.39 -18.96
CA ILE A 272 2.52 6.46 -17.82
C ILE A 272 2.36 5.03 -17.31
N LEU A 273 2.78 4.78 -16.07
CA LEU A 273 2.64 3.46 -15.46
C LEU A 273 1.17 3.14 -15.21
N PRO A 274 0.77 1.86 -15.19
CA PRO A 274 -0.60 1.45 -14.88
C PRO A 274 -1.08 2.01 -13.54
N PHE A 275 -2.27 2.61 -13.54
CA PHE A 275 -2.94 3.08 -12.35
C PHE A 275 -4.46 2.97 -12.52
N ASN A 276 -5.18 2.60 -11.47
CA ASN A 276 -6.63 2.34 -11.47
C ASN A 276 -7.28 2.65 -10.11
N SER A 277 -6.50 3.15 -9.14
CA SER A 277 -6.92 3.28 -7.75
C SER A 277 -6.03 4.26 -6.97
N GLY A 278 -6.36 4.51 -5.70
CA GLY A 278 -5.54 5.33 -4.80
C GLY A 278 -5.53 6.83 -5.12
N TYR A 279 -4.47 7.51 -4.74
CA TYR A 279 -4.34 8.97 -4.84
C TYR A 279 -3.35 9.43 -5.90
N PHE A 280 -2.59 8.51 -6.49
CA PHE A 280 -1.40 8.83 -7.26
C PHE A 280 -1.43 8.18 -8.64
N PHE A 281 -0.62 8.73 -9.53
CA PHE A 281 -0.11 8.01 -10.68
C PHE A 281 1.38 8.34 -10.85
N THR A 282 2.08 7.50 -11.57
CA THR A 282 3.53 7.63 -11.78
C THR A 282 3.84 7.67 -13.26
N ILE A 283 4.73 8.59 -13.63
CA ILE A 283 5.28 8.72 -14.98
C ILE A 283 6.75 8.30 -14.94
N LYS A 284 7.13 7.38 -15.83
CA LYS A 284 8.53 7.09 -16.11
C LYS A 284 9.03 8.07 -17.14
N MET A 285 10.08 8.79 -16.78
CA MET A 285 10.72 9.81 -17.61
C MET A 285 11.66 9.19 -18.66
N PRO A 286 11.91 9.87 -19.80
CA PRO A 286 12.96 9.47 -20.72
C PRO A 286 14.32 9.41 -20.02
N SER A 287 15.17 8.47 -20.41
CA SER A 287 16.50 8.26 -19.79
C SER A 287 17.40 9.50 -19.84
N LYS A 288 17.18 10.41 -20.81
CA LYS A 288 17.91 11.68 -20.94
C LYS A 288 17.45 12.76 -19.97
N ILE A 289 16.30 12.60 -19.29
CA ILE A 289 15.73 13.61 -18.41
C ILE A 289 15.80 13.09 -16.96
N ASN A 290 16.59 13.75 -16.13
CA ASN A 290 16.60 13.45 -14.70
C ASN A 290 15.30 13.93 -14.05
N ALA A 291 14.59 13.03 -13.36
CA ALA A 291 13.30 13.32 -12.75
C ALA A 291 13.38 14.40 -11.65
N HIS A 292 14.52 14.51 -10.94
CA HIS A 292 14.71 15.55 -9.94
C HIS A 292 14.83 16.95 -10.59
N ASP A 293 15.59 17.06 -11.69
CA ASP A 293 15.77 18.32 -12.41
C ASP A 293 14.46 18.75 -13.06
N PHE A 294 13.73 17.78 -13.66
CA PHE A 294 12.39 18.03 -14.18
C PHE A 294 11.46 18.56 -13.08
N ARG A 295 11.41 17.90 -11.92
CA ARG A 295 10.59 18.34 -10.78
C ARG A 295 10.89 19.76 -10.36
N LEU A 296 12.16 20.14 -10.27
CA LEU A 296 12.57 21.50 -9.91
C LEU A 296 12.12 22.53 -10.95
N ARG A 297 12.33 22.25 -12.25
CA ARG A 297 11.89 23.12 -13.33
C ARG A 297 10.37 23.26 -13.34
N PHE A 298 9.66 22.15 -13.22
CA PHE A 298 8.20 22.13 -13.21
C PHE A 298 7.60 22.93 -12.04
N LEU A 299 8.22 22.84 -10.86
CA LEU A 299 7.83 23.66 -9.72
C LEU A 299 8.12 25.15 -9.95
N ASN A 300 9.33 25.47 -10.40
CA ASN A 300 9.76 26.87 -10.50
C ASN A 300 9.04 27.65 -11.62
N ASN A 301 8.86 27.02 -12.79
CA ASN A 301 8.31 27.69 -13.97
C ASN A 301 6.79 27.56 -14.05
N TYR A 302 6.24 26.41 -13.67
CA TYR A 302 4.80 26.08 -13.84
C TYR A 302 4.02 26.04 -12.52
N LYS A 303 4.70 26.16 -11.36
CA LYS A 303 4.10 26.19 -10.01
C LYS A 303 3.39 24.90 -9.58
N TYR A 304 3.69 23.78 -10.23
CA TYR A 304 3.19 22.46 -9.85
C TYR A 304 4.23 21.68 -9.03
N GLY A 305 3.85 21.28 -7.81
CA GLY A 305 4.65 20.42 -6.97
C GLY A 305 4.41 18.94 -7.28
N VAL A 306 5.44 18.25 -7.76
CA VAL A 306 5.44 16.80 -7.99
C VAL A 306 6.57 16.15 -7.21
N TYR A 307 6.57 14.82 -7.07
CA TYR A 307 7.59 14.11 -6.30
C TYR A 307 8.44 13.22 -7.21
N SER A 308 9.76 13.43 -7.22
CA SER A 308 10.69 12.51 -7.87
C SER A 308 10.98 11.34 -6.93
N MET A 309 10.65 10.12 -7.35
CA MET A 309 10.86 8.90 -6.58
C MET A 309 12.34 8.50 -6.61
N ASP A 310 12.92 8.59 -7.80
CA ASP A 310 14.29 8.32 -8.16
C ASP A 310 14.68 9.22 -9.36
N ASN A 311 15.72 8.85 -10.09
CA ASN A 311 16.16 9.62 -11.27
C ASN A 311 15.25 9.50 -12.50
N GLU A 312 14.34 8.51 -12.51
CA GLU A 312 13.51 8.17 -13.67
C GLU A 312 12.01 8.37 -13.44
N HIS A 313 11.52 8.41 -12.19
CA HIS A 313 10.09 8.35 -11.90
C HIS A 313 9.57 9.60 -11.20
N ILE A 314 8.49 10.13 -11.72
CA ILE A 314 7.71 11.24 -11.14
C ILE A 314 6.37 10.71 -10.65
N ARG A 315 6.10 10.86 -9.36
CA ARG A 315 4.77 10.61 -8.78
C ARG A 315 3.97 11.91 -8.72
N ILE A 316 2.72 11.85 -9.14
CA ILE A 316 1.77 12.96 -9.12
C ILE A 316 0.56 12.58 -8.27
N ALA A 317 0.20 13.44 -7.32
CA ALA A 317 -0.97 13.30 -6.45
C ALA A 317 -2.17 14.03 -7.05
N PHE A 318 -2.92 13.40 -7.93
CA PHE A 318 -4.11 14.00 -8.55
C PHE A 318 -5.23 14.29 -7.53
N SER A 319 -5.23 13.56 -6.42
CA SER A 319 -6.18 13.74 -5.33
C SER A 319 -6.08 15.08 -4.61
N CYS A 320 -4.93 15.76 -4.70
CA CYS A 320 -4.67 17.03 -4.01
C CYS A 320 -4.97 18.27 -4.85
N LEU A 321 -5.40 18.10 -6.11
CA LEU A 321 -5.66 19.19 -7.05
C LEU A 321 -7.17 19.43 -7.18
N ASP A 322 -7.55 20.67 -7.36
CA ASP A 322 -8.89 20.99 -7.84
C ASP A 322 -9.04 20.43 -9.25
N LYS A 323 -10.24 19.89 -9.55
CA LYS A 323 -10.45 19.15 -10.80
C LYS A 323 -10.18 19.99 -12.04
N GLU A 324 -10.45 21.30 -11.96
CA GLU A 324 -10.25 22.28 -13.03
C GLU A 324 -8.78 22.45 -13.41
N LEU A 325 -7.87 22.18 -12.47
CA LEU A 325 -6.41 22.29 -12.68
C LEU A 325 -5.79 21.03 -13.32
N ILE A 326 -6.49 19.91 -13.36
CA ILE A 326 -5.93 18.65 -13.86
C ILE A 326 -5.56 18.73 -15.36
N PRO A 327 -6.41 19.26 -16.26
CA PRO A 327 -6.03 19.41 -17.66
C PRO A 327 -4.83 20.35 -17.84
N ASP A 328 -4.76 21.43 -17.06
CA ASP A 328 -3.66 22.39 -17.11
C ASP A 328 -2.35 21.79 -16.59
N LEU A 329 -2.39 21.01 -15.50
CA LEU A 329 -1.23 20.23 -15.03
C LEU A 329 -0.66 19.36 -16.15
N ILE A 330 -1.50 18.57 -16.83
CA ILE A 330 -1.09 17.64 -17.89
C ILE A 330 -0.54 18.40 -19.10
N LYS A 331 -1.18 19.50 -19.51
CA LYS A 331 -0.70 20.38 -20.57
C LYS A 331 0.68 20.96 -20.23
N ASN A 332 0.85 21.53 -19.04
CA ASN A 332 2.11 22.14 -18.60
C ASN A 332 3.21 21.09 -18.42
N PHE A 333 2.89 19.88 -17.95
CA PHE A 333 3.83 18.77 -17.89
C PHE A 333 4.40 18.45 -19.28
N LYS A 334 3.54 18.39 -20.31
CA LYS A 334 3.94 18.17 -21.70
C LYS A 334 4.81 19.31 -22.28
N ILE A 335 4.51 20.56 -21.90
CA ILE A 335 5.31 21.72 -22.32
C ILE A 335 6.70 21.64 -21.68
N CYS A 336 6.76 21.42 -20.37
CA CYS A 336 7.99 21.31 -19.60
C CYS A 336 8.91 20.17 -20.11
N LEU A 337 8.32 19.04 -20.54
CA LEU A 337 9.08 17.93 -21.16
C LEU A 337 9.83 18.34 -22.42
N LYS A 338 9.29 19.27 -23.21
CA LYS A 338 9.91 19.75 -24.45
C LYS A 338 11.07 20.72 -24.22
N GLU A 339 11.24 21.21 -22.99
CA GLU A 339 12.32 22.10 -22.60
C GLU A 339 13.62 21.35 -22.23
N PHE A 340 13.58 20.01 -22.22
CA PHE A 340 14.69 19.09 -22.00
C PHE A 340 15.09 18.38 -23.30
#